data_df94bf8a5a992f56e57a909a8075c12e
#
_entry.id   df94bf8a5a992f56e57a909a8075c12e
#
_cell.length_a   1.000
_cell.length_b   1.000
_cell.length_c   1.000
_cell.angle_alpha   90.00
_cell.angle_beta   90.00
_cell.angle_gamma   90.00
#
_symmetry.space_group_name_H-M   'P 1'
#
loop_
_entity.id
_entity.type
_entity.pdbx_description
1 polymer ?
#
loop_
_entity_poly.entity_id
_entity_poly.type
_entity_poly.pdbx_seq_one_letter_code
_entity_poly.pdbx_strand_id
1 'polypeptide(L)'
;MDNKPDLKAEFDFRDLLRKPHKLFGYSYILFVVILSVLGISYVQNLTSIGKNTVPPMVVIDSSSFVKDIPFQMARSLPPIDVMKVATPTLELVDKGKELFRTNCASCHGDDGQGDGPTAGTLNPKPRNFHVLGAWKNGSKVSQIFKTLQEGIPGSAMAAFNYMPPLERFALIHYVRSLSAGQPTDVEAELQGLETTYQLSKGSNASGQIPVKKAARIIE
;
A
#
# COMPACT_ATOMS: atom_id res chain seq x y z
N MET A 1 -46.58 0.89 81.80
CA MET A 1 -46.83 0.08 80.63
C MET A 1 -45.80 0.51 79.60
N ASP A 2 -44.61 -0.18 79.62
CA ASP A 2 -43.52 0.08 78.73
C ASP A 2 -43.74 -0.67 77.41
N ASN A 3 -44.07 0.03 76.37
CA ASN A 3 -44.19 -0.51 75.03
C ASN A 3 -42.84 -0.29 74.30
N LYS A 4 -41.88 -1.13 74.61
CA LYS A 4 -40.63 -1.20 73.83
C LYS A 4 -40.98 -1.81 72.47
N PRO A 5 -40.66 -1.17 71.35
CA PRO A 5 -40.78 -1.82 70.05
C PRO A 5 -39.78 -2.97 69.98
N ASP A 6 -40.31 -4.14 69.70
CA ASP A 6 -39.49 -5.35 69.49
C ASP A 6 -38.72 -5.23 68.18
N LEU A 7 -37.42 -4.92 68.27
CA LEU A 7 -36.52 -4.68 67.15
C LEU A 7 -36.02 -5.98 66.52
N LYS A 8 -36.60 -7.13 66.90
CA LYS A 8 -36.35 -8.42 66.22
C LYS A 8 -37.42 -8.63 65.13
N ALA A 9 -37.43 -7.82 64.13
CA ALA A 9 -38.06 -8.19 62.87
C ALA A 9 -37.24 -9.36 62.28
N GLU A 10 -37.62 -10.60 62.60
CA GLU A 10 -37.11 -11.79 61.94
C GLU A 10 -37.41 -11.61 60.44
N PHE A 11 -36.35 -11.59 59.66
CA PHE A 11 -36.43 -11.48 58.24
C PHE A 11 -36.97 -12.81 57.67
N ASP A 12 -38.30 -12.94 57.59
CA ASP A 12 -38.95 -14.14 57.11
C ASP A 12 -38.91 -14.19 55.58
N PHE A 13 -37.98 -14.99 55.07
CA PHE A 13 -37.77 -15.20 53.65
C PHE A 13 -39.01 -15.80 52.96
N ARG A 14 -39.85 -16.55 53.65
CA ARG A 14 -41.10 -17.10 53.10
C ARG A 14 -42.18 -16.06 52.93
N ASP A 15 -42.25 -15.06 53.81
CA ASP A 15 -43.17 -13.92 53.68
C ASP A 15 -42.76 -13.04 52.48
N LEU A 16 -41.46 -12.93 52.21
CA LEU A 16 -40.94 -12.18 51.06
C LEU A 16 -41.32 -12.84 49.72
N LEU A 17 -41.29 -14.17 49.63
CA LEU A 17 -41.70 -14.91 48.43
C LEU A 17 -43.23 -14.88 48.20
N ARG A 18 -44.02 -14.77 49.26
CA ARG A 18 -45.49 -14.69 49.15
C ARG A 18 -46.00 -13.30 48.80
N LYS A 19 -45.21 -12.24 49.02
CA LYS A 19 -45.59 -10.87 48.79
C LYS A 19 -44.68 -10.21 47.72
N PRO A 20 -44.95 -10.40 46.44
CA PRO A 20 -44.06 -9.98 45.37
C PRO A 20 -43.73 -8.48 45.41
N HIS A 21 -44.65 -7.61 45.88
CA HIS A 21 -44.36 -6.20 46.02
C HIS A 21 -43.24 -5.86 47.01
N LYS A 22 -43.07 -6.67 48.10
CA LYS A 22 -41.95 -6.50 49.01
C LYS A 22 -40.64 -6.97 48.38
N LEU A 23 -40.68 -8.05 47.61
CA LEU A 23 -39.53 -8.54 46.86
C LEU A 23 -39.03 -7.52 45.85
N PHE A 24 -39.95 -6.92 45.08
CA PHE A 24 -39.63 -5.85 44.17
C PHE A 24 -39.04 -4.61 44.86
N GLY A 25 -39.59 -4.21 46.03
CA GLY A 25 -39.05 -3.10 46.80
C GLY A 25 -37.57 -3.28 47.19
N TYR A 26 -37.26 -4.45 47.75
CA TYR A 26 -35.87 -4.77 48.16
C TYR A 26 -34.93 -4.99 46.94
N SER A 27 -35.40 -5.67 45.89
CA SER A 27 -34.62 -5.87 44.69
C SER A 27 -34.34 -4.55 43.94
N TYR A 28 -35.27 -3.61 43.95
CA TYR A 28 -35.07 -2.31 43.38
C TYR A 28 -33.96 -1.51 44.06
N ILE A 29 -33.96 -1.50 45.43
CA ILE A 29 -32.90 -0.83 46.17
C ILE A 29 -31.55 -1.46 45.87
N LEU A 30 -31.47 -2.81 45.89
CA LEU A 30 -30.26 -3.54 45.55
C LEU A 30 -29.77 -3.20 44.14
N PHE A 31 -30.68 -3.15 43.19
CA PHE A 31 -30.37 -2.81 41.81
C PHE A 31 -29.82 -1.39 41.67
N VAL A 32 -30.42 -0.41 42.35
CA VAL A 32 -29.93 0.97 42.37
C VAL A 32 -28.54 1.06 42.99
N VAL A 33 -28.28 0.33 44.07
CA VAL A 33 -26.96 0.30 44.69
C VAL A 33 -25.91 -0.31 43.73
N ILE A 34 -26.23 -1.44 43.08
CA ILE A 34 -25.35 -2.04 42.10
C ILE A 34 -25.04 -1.10 40.94
N LEU A 35 -26.06 -0.47 40.37
CA LEU A 35 -25.89 0.50 39.29
C LEU A 35 -25.06 1.71 39.74
N SER A 36 -25.24 2.19 40.96
CA SER A 36 -24.43 3.29 41.49
C SER A 36 -22.96 2.89 41.65
N VAL A 37 -22.68 1.70 42.18
CA VAL A 37 -21.30 1.19 42.32
C VAL A 37 -20.64 1.00 40.96
N LEU A 38 -21.37 0.41 39.99
CA LEU A 38 -20.88 0.26 38.62
C LEU A 38 -20.64 1.62 37.94
N GLY A 39 -21.54 2.58 38.12
CA GLY A 39 -21.40 3.93 37.59
C GLY A 39 -20.18 4.66 38.18
N ILE A 40 -20.00 4.61 39.50
CA ILE A 40 -18.82 5.17 40.15
C ILE A 40 -17.54 4.49 39.66
N SER A 41 -17.52 3.16 39.60
CA SER A 41 -16.39 2.40 39.08
C SER A 41 -16.08 2.76 37.63
N TYR A 42 -17.10 2.90 36.79
CA TYR A 42 -16.94 3.34 35.41
C TYR A 42 -16.31 4.73 35.30
N VAL A 43 -16.86 5.70 36.06
CA VAL A 43 -16.34 7.09 36.05
C VAL A 43 -14.90 7.15 36.56
N GLN A 44 -14.58 6.42 37.65
CA GLN A 44 -13.23 6.37 38.22
C GLN A 44 -12.21 5.73 37.25
N ASN A 45 -12.66 4.78 36.40
CA ASN A 45 -11.83 4.09 35.44
C ASN A 45 -11.91 4.68 34.02
N LEU A 46 -12.62 5.80 33.83
CA LEU A 46 -12.86 6.37 32.51
C LEU A 46 -11.56 6.67 31.74
N THR A 47 -10.54 7.17 32.44
CA THR A 47 -9.23 7.45 31.85
C THR A 47 -8.48 6.17 31.46
N SER A 48 -8.64 5.09 32.22
CA SER A 48 -8.05 3.77 31.93
C SER A 48 -8.78 3.12 30.74
N ILE A 49 -10.10 3.19 30.71
CA ILE A 49 -10.92 2.68 29.62
C ILE A 49 -10.61 3.45 28.33
N GLY A 50 -10.52 4.77 28.41
CA GLY A 50 -10.18 5.63 27.27
C GLY A 50 -8.79 5.32 26.71
N LYS A 51 -7.80 5.04 27.57
CA LYS A 51 -6.44 4.63 27.13
C LYS A 51 -6.41 3.26 26.47
N ASN A 52 -7.32 2.35 26.85
CA ASN A 52 -7.38 1.01 26.27
C ASN A 52 -8.25 0.90 25.03
N THR A 53 -9.20 1.83 24.83
CA THR A 53 -10.13 1.81 23.68
C THR A 53 -9.62 2.65 22.50
N VAL A 54 -8.78 3.65 22.77
CA VAL A 54 -8.08 4.36 21.69
C VAL A 54 -6.72 3.70 21.56
N PRO A 55 -6.47 2.91 20.51
CA PRO A 55 -5.11 2.49 20.24
C PRO A 55 -4.25 3.77 20.25
N PRO A 56 -3.05 3.73 20.87
CA PRO A 56 -2.16 4.87 20.76
C PRO A 56 -2.13 5.23 19.29
N MET A 57 -2.48 6.48 18.96
CA MET A 57 -2.29 6.97 17.61
C MET A 57 -0.79 6.84 17.40
N VAL A 58 -0.40 5.70 16.84
CA VAL A 58 0.95 5.53 16.34
C VAL A 58 1.03 6.63 15.31
N VAL A 59 1.63 7.74 15.70
CA VAL A 59 2.14 8.69 14.73
C VAL A 59 3.13 7.85 13.95
N ILE A 60 2.61 7.20 12.91
CA ILE A 60 3.46 6.52 11.96
C ILE A 60 4.31 7.66 11.44
N ASP A 61 5.54 7.72 11.91
CA ASP A 61 6.53 8.59 11.30
C ASP A 61 6.62 8.12 9.85
N SER A 62 5.80 8.74 9.02
CA SER A 62 5.75 8.45 7.59
C SER A 62 7.13 8.65 6.95
N SER A 63 8.02 9.37 7.62
CA SER A 63 9.40 9.55 7.19
C SER A 63 10.23 8.26 7.24
N SER A 64 9.83 7.28 8.07
CA SER A 64 10.53 6.00 8.20
C SER A 64 10.08 4.97 7.15
N PHE A 65 8.86 5.10 6.62
CA PHE A 65 8.29 4.16 5.65
C PHE A 65 8.41 4.63 4.19
N VAL A 66 8.51 5.92 3.97
CA VAL A 66 8.69 6.46 2.63
C VAL A 66 10.19 6.61 2.38
N LYS A 67 10.76 5.67 1.63
CA LYS A 67 12.08 5.88 1.04
C LYS A 67 11.99 7.17 0.22
N ASP A 68 12.67 8.20 0.69
CA ASP A 68 12.63 9.50 0.05
C ASP A 68 13.06 9.37 -1.42
N ILE A 69 12.35 10.04 -2.30
CA ILE A 69 12.68 10.02 -3.73
C ILE A 69 14.04 10.68 -3.95
N PRO A 70 14.89 10.16 -4.85
CA PRO A 70 16.16 10.79 -5.15
C PRO A 70 15.94 12.18 -5.76
N PHE A 71 16.81 13.12 -5.40
CA PHE A 71 16.81 14.43 -6.07
C PHE A 71 17.13 14.25 -7.55
N GLN A 72 16.26 14.74 -8.41
CA GLN A 72 16.48 14.78 -9.87
C GLN A 72 16.19 16.18 -10.38
N MET A 73 17.13 16.73 -11.13
CA MET A 73 16.91 17.97 -11.83
C MET A 73 15.92 17.75 -12.98
N ALA A 74 15.13 18.77 -13.28
CA ALA A 74 14.35 18.80 -14.51
C ALA A 74 15.32 18.62 -15.70
N ARG A 75 14.98 17.74 -16.62
CA ARG A 75 15.79 17.46 -17.80
C ARG A 75 14.92 17.34 -19.03
N SER A 76 15.44 17.84 -20.14
CA SER A 76 14.85 17.60 -21.45
C SER A 76 15.30 16.21 -21.94
N LEU A 77 14.35 15.39 -22.32
CA LEU A 77 14.59 14.07 -22.87
C LEU A 77 14.59 14.19 -24.39
N PRO A 78 15.66 13.70 -25.06
CA PRO A 78 15.74 13.82 -26.52
C PRO A 78 14.61 13.04 -27.21
N PRO A 79 14.20 13.46 -28.40
CA PRO A 79 13.26 12.71 -29.20
C PRO A 79 13.84 11.35 -29.57
N ILE A 80 12.98 10.34 -29.67
CA ILE A 80 13.38 8.99 -30.10
C ILE A 80 12.52 8.56 -31.30
N ASP A 81 13.10 7.82 -32.20
CA ASP A 81 12.39 7.12 -33.25
C ASP A 81 11.91 5.75 -32.74
N VAL A 82 10.60 5.67 -32.47
CA VAL A 82 9.98 4.46 -31.91
C VAL A 82 10.19 3.26 -32.82
N MET A 83 10.11 3.41 -34.13
CA MET A 83 10.27 2.33 -35.09
C MET A 83 11.68 1.73 -35.04
N LYS A 84 12.68 2.59 -34.87
CA LYS A 84 14.08 2.19 -34.79
C LYS A 84 14.39 1.54 -33.44
N VAL A 85 13.94 2.13 -32.33
CA VAL A 85 14.25 1.62 -30.98
C VAL A 85 13.41 0.42 -30.57
N ALA A 86 12.31 0.12 -31.27
CA ALA A 86 11.53 -1.10 -31.06
C ALA A 86 12.28 -2.37 -31.47
N THR A 87 13.32 -2.25 -32.30
CA THR A 87 14.19 -3.36 -32.69
C THR A 87 15.31 -3.55 -31.65
N PRO A 88 15.50 -4.76 -31.09
CA PRO A 88 16.54 -5.00 -30.10
C PRO A 88 17.94 -4.89 -30.73
N THR A 89 18.84 -4.21 -30.03
CA THR A 89 20.28 -4.25 -30.29
C THR A 89 21.02 -4.77 -29.08
N LEU A 90 22.20 -5.32 -29.24
CA LEU A 90 22.99 -5.79 -28.09
C LEU A 90 23.25 -4.67 -27.09
N GLU A 91 23.56 -3.48 -27.58
CA GLU A 91 23.79 -2.30 -26.74
C GLU A 91 22.55 -1.96 -25.87
N LEU A 92 21.35 -1.99 -26.46
CA LEU A 92 20.11 -1.74 -25.72
C LEU A 92 19.84 -2.84 -24.67
N VAL A 93 20.12 -4.10 -25.01
CA VAL A 93 19.93 -5.23 -24.07
C VAL A 93 20.90 -5.12 -22.91
N ASP A 94 22.17 -4.84 -23.17
CA ASP A 94 23.19 -4.69 -22.11
C ASP A 94 22.89 -3.49 -21.20
N LYS A 95 22.51 -2.37 -21.78
CA LYS A 95 22.04 -1.19 -21.02
C LYS A 95 20.81 -1.51 -20.20
N GLY A 96 19.87 -2.26 -20.76
CA GLY A 96 18.67 -2.71 -20.08
C GLY A 96 18.98 -3.59 -18.88
N LYS A 97 19.99 -4.47 -18.99
CA LYS A 97 20.45 -5.32 -17.89
C LYS A 97 20.99 -4.51 -16.72
N GLU A 98 21.80 -3.48 -16.97
CA GLU A 98 22.31 -2.59 -15.93
C GLU A 98 21.18 -1.84 -15.21
N LEU A 99 20.26 -1.27 -16.00
CA LEU A 99 19.10 -0.55 -15.49
C LEU A 99 18.17 -1.46 -14.68
N PHE A 100 18.00 -2.70 -15.12
CA PHE A 100 17.18 -3.70 -14.44
C PHE A 100 17.71 -4.03 -13.05
N ARG A 101 19.02 -4.28 -12.93
CA ARG A 101 19.66 -4.56 -11.64
C ARG A 101 19.46 -3.41 -10.65
N THR A 102 19.54 -2.18 -11.13
CA THR A 102 19.44 -1.00 -10.27
C THR A 102 18.00 -0.69 -9.84
N ASN A 103 17.04 -0.86 -10.75
CA ASN A 103 15.68 -0.33 -10.55
C ASN A 103 14.60 -1.42 -10.34
N CYS A 104 14.86 -2.66 -10.79
CA CYS A 104 13.84 -3.70 -10.88
C CYS A 104 14.15 -4.93 -10.02
N ALA A 105 15.44 -5.26 -9.83
CA ALA A 105 15.87 -6.49 -9.18
C ALA A 105 15.39 -6.63 -7.73
N SER A 106 15.19 -5.54 -7.01
CA SER A 106 14.66 -5.59 -5.64
C SER A 106 13.34 -6.34 -5.51
N CYS A 107 12.51 -6.27 -6.54
CA CYS A 107 11.23 -6.99 -6.61
C CYS A 107 11.32 -8.21 -7.53
N HIS A 108 11.92 -8.04 -8.72
CA HIS A 108 11.90 -9.07 -9.76
C HIS A 108 13.05 -10.10 -9.67
N GLY A 109 14.01 -9.93 -8.74
CA GLY A 109 15.23 -10.74 -8.68
C GLY A 109 16.25 -10.32 -9.72
N ASP A 110 17.53 -10.63 -9.48
CA ASP A 110 18.62 -10.24 -10.38
C ASP A 110 18.49 -10.86 -11.78
N ASP A 111 17.90 -12.05 -11.85
CA ASP A 111 17.66 -12.80 -13.07
C ASP A 111 16.20 -12.69 -13.57
N GLY A 112 15.38 -11.90 -12.93
CA GLY A 112 13.99 -11.68 -13.36
C GLY A 112 13.02 -12.82 -13.06
N GLN A 113 13.30 -13.65 -12.04
CA GLN A 113 12.44 -14.79 -11.65
C GLN A 113 11.25 -14.38 -10.78
N GLY A 114 11.15 -13.09 -10.36
CA GLY A 114 10.10 -12.60 -9.50
C GLY A 114 10.31 -12.92 -8.02
N ASP A 115 11.53 -13.24 -7.64
CA ASP A 115 11.97 -13.70 -6.31
C ASP A 115 12.88 -12.70 -5.59
N GLY A 116 12.85 -11.43 -5.99
CA GLY A 116 13.66 -10.40 -5.36
C GLY A 116 13.40 -10.28 -3.85
N PRO A 117 14.32 -9.64 -3.10
CA PRO A 117 14.24 -9.55 -1.63
C PRO A 117 12.91 -9.04 -1.09
N THR A 118 12.20 -8.20 -1.84
CA THR A 118 10.90 -7.66 -1.42
C THR A 118 9.71 -8.46 -1.92
N ALA A 119 9.92 -9.44 -2.83
CA ALA A 119 8.84 -10.19 -3.48
C ALA A 119 7.93 -10.94 -2.51
N GLY A 120 8.48 -11.40 -1.38
CA GLY A 120 7.74 -12.18 -0.39
C GLY A 120 6.60 -11.42 0.30
N THR A 121 6.69 -10.09 0.34
CA THR A 121 5.71 -9.21 0.99
C THR A 121 4.69 -8.62 0.01
N LEU A 122 4.87 -8.84 -1.30
CA LEU A 122 4.03 -8.23 -2.34
C LEU A 122 2.87 -9.13 -2.76
N ASN A 123 1.72 -8.52 -2.94
CA ASN A 123 0.52 -9.16 -3.48
C ASN A 123 -0.15 -8.23 -4.51
N PRO A 124 -0.26 -8.63 -5.79
CA PRO A 124 0.28 -9.86 -6.38
C PRO A 124 1.82 -9.90 -6.35
N LYS A 125 2.37 -11.11 -6.36
CA LYS A 125 3.83 -11.30 -6.45
C LYS A 125 4.37 -10.74 -7.77
N PRO A 126 5.64 -10.26 -7.78
CA PRO A 126 6.30 -9.85 -9.00
C PRO A 126 6.35 -10.98 -10.02
N ARG A 127 6.23 -10.60 -11.28
CA ARG A 127 6.22 -11.56 -12.37
C ARG A 127 7.58 -12.22 -12.56
N ASN A 128 7.56 -13.53 -12.85
CA ASN A 128 8.71 -14.24 -13.43
C ASN A 128 8.75 -14.01 -14.95
N PHE A 129 9.82 -13.39 -15.45
CA PHE A 129 9.95 -13.04 -16.87
C PHE A 129 10.38 -14.22 -17.76
N HIS A 130 10.82 -15.34 -17.18
CA HIS A 130 11.15 -16.55 -17.93
C HIS A 130 9.90 -17.34 -18.38
N VAL A 131 8.74 -17.01 -17.83
CA VAL A 131 7.47 -17.68 -18.16
C VAL A 131 6.72 -16.86 -19.20
N LEU A 132 6.43 -17.44 -20.35
CA LEU A 132 5.51 -16.88 -21.34
C LEU A 132 4.08 -16.87 -20.78
N GLY A 133 3.26 -16.00 -21.23
CA GLY A 133 1.87 -15.90 -20.75
C GLY A 133 1.69 -15.17 -19.42
N ALA A 134 0.44 -14.98 -19.00
CA ALA A 134 0.04 -14.27 -17.78
C ALA A 134 0.62 -12.84 -17.61
N TRP A 135 0.98 -12.15 -18.70
CA TRP A 135 1.33 -10.75 -18.69
C TRP A 135 0.07 -9.89 -18.52
N LYS A 136 0.07 -8.99 -17.55
CA LYS A 136 -1.11 -8.17 -17.25
C LYS A 136 -1.56 -7.33 -18.45
N ASN A 137 -0.62 -6.67 -19.08
CA ASN A 137 -0.87 -5.79 -20.23
C ASN A 137 -0.34 -6.35 -21.56
N GLY A 138 0.21 -7.60 -21.54
CA GLY A 138 0.86 -8.22 -22.67
C GLY A 138 2.37 -8.01 -22.69
N SER A 139 3.08 -8.74 -23.57
CA SER A 139 4.55 -8.85 -23.64
C SER A 139 5.16 -8.25 -24.92
N LYS A 140 4.37 -7.60 -25.76
CA LYS A 140 4.88 -6.80 -26.87
C LYS A 140 5.66 -5.58 -26.36
N VAL A 141 6.53 -5.02 -27.18
CA VAL A 141 7.30 -3.82 -26.82
C VAL A 141 6.36 -2.67 -26.40
N SER A 142 5.35 -2.41 -27.19
CA SER A 142 4.32 -1.38 -26.90
C SER A 142 3.60 -1.62 -25.58
N GLN A 143 3.27 -2.87 -25.27
CA GLN A 143 2.52 -3.26 -24.08
C GLN A 143 3.36 -3.17 -22.80
N ILE A 144 4.63 -3.59 -22.88
CA ILE A 144 5.55 -3.43 -21.75
C ILE A 144 5.89 -1.95 -21.54
N PHE A 145 6.04 -1.18 -22.62
CA PHE A 145 6.24 0.27 -22.53
C PHE A 145 5.08 0.94 -21.77
N LYS A 146 3.84 0.60 -22.11
CA LYS A 146 2.65 1.05 -21.38
C LYS A 146 2.74 0.68 -19.89
N THR A 147 3.14 -0.55 -19.58
CA THR A 147 3.31 -1.00 -18.18
C THR A 147 4.35 -0.16 -17.43
N LEU A 148 5.49 0.16 -18.07
CA LEU A 148 6.51 1.02 -17.46
C LEU A 148 6.06 2.48 -17.36
N GLN A 149 5.24 2.94 -18.30
CA GLN A 149 4.71 4.30 -18.29
C GLN A 149 3.67 4.52 -17.18
N GLU A 150 2.75 3.56 -16.99
CA GLU A 150 1.56 3.72 -16.18
C GLU A 150 1.61 2.93 -14.85
N GLY A 151 2.51 1.95 -14.76
CA GLY A 151 2.50 0.97 -13.70
C GLY A 151 1.35 -0.03 -13.86
N ILE A 152 1.08 -0.79 -12.80
CA ILE A 152 -0.06 -1.73 -12.75
C ILE A 152 -0.96 -1.33 -11.58
N PRO A 153 -2.12 -0.73 -11.81
CA PRO A 153 -3.05 -0.35 -10.75
C PRO A 153 -3.42 -1.55 -9.86
N GLY A 154 -3.46 -1.32 -8.56
CA GLY A 154 -3.76 -2.37 -7.57
C GLY A 154 -2.60 -3.34 -7.29
N SER A 155 -1.39 -3.01 -7.73
CA SER A 155 -0.18 -3.77 -7.43
C SER A 155 0.96 -2.87 -6.96
N ALA A 156 2.07 -3.49 -6.51
CA ALA A 156 3.28 -2.76 -6.16
C ALA A 156 4.12 -2.32 -7.38
N MET A 157 3.72 -2.67 -8.60
CA MET A 157 4.42 -2.25 -9.81
C MET A 157 4.13 -0.78 -10.12
N ALA A 158 5.05 0.08 -9.72
CA ALA A 158 4.96 1.52 -9.92
C ALA A 158 5.17 1.95 -11.38
N ALA A 159 4.77 3.17 -11.70
CA ALA A 159 5.12 3.80 -12.96
C ALA A 159 6.60 4.23 -12.97
N PHE A 160 7.26 4.03 -14.11
CA PHE A 160 8.64 4.43 -14.38
C PHE A 160 8.70 5.53 -15.45
N ASN A 161 7.66 6.36 -15.51
CA ASN A 161 7.55 7.45 -16.50
C ASN A 161 8.59 8.55 -16.31
N TYR A 162 9.24 8.61 -15.14
CA TYR A 162 10.36 9.49 -14.88
C TYR A 162 11.67 9.07 -15.59
N MET A 163 11.76 7.81 -16.04
CA MET A 163 12.92 7.32 -16.78
C MET A 163 12.85 7.79 -18.25
N PRO A 164 14.00 8.11 -18.87
CA PRO A 164 14.04 8.40 -20.28
C PRO A 164 13.38 7.32 -21.13
N PRO A 165 12.63 7.67 -22.19
CA PRO A 165 12.02 6.67 -23.06
C PRO A 165 13.02 5.63 -23.60
N LEU A 166 14.20 6.06 -24.00
CA LEU A 166 15.25 5.15 -24.51
C LEU A 166 15.68 4.12 -23.44
N GLU A 167 15.79 4.52 -22.19
CA GLU A 167 16.13 3.61 -21.08
C GLU A 167 15.01 2.61 -20.83
N ARG A 168 13.77 3.01 -20.97
CA ARG A 168 12.63 2.09 -20.89
C ARG A 168 12.61 1.09 -22.02
N PHE A 169 12.94 1.49 -23.25
CA PHE A 169 13.13 0.55 -24.37
C PHE A 169 14.28 -0.43 -24.11
N ALA A 170 15.39 0.03 -23.54
CA ALA A 170 16.49 -0.84 -23.13
C ALA A 170 16.02 -1.89 -22.09
N LEU A 171 15.29 -1.48 -21.06
CA LEU A 171 14.68 -2.39 -20.08
C LEU A 171 13.73 -3.41 -20.73
N ILE A 172 12.89 -2.96 -21.66
CA ILE A 172 11.95 -3.83 -22.38
C ILE A 172 12.71 -4.91 -23.13
N HIS A 173 13.76 -4.55 -23.86
CA HIS A 173 14.55 -5.52 -24.64
C HIS A 173 15.26 -6.52 -23.73
N TYR A 174 15.83 -6.08 -22.62
CA TYR A 174 16.42 -6.98 -21.64
C TYR A 174 15.38 -7.95 -21.06
N VAL A 175 14.26 -7.45 -20.58
CA VAL A 175 13.17 -8.29 -20.01
C VAL A 175 12.66 -9.29 -21.05
N ARG A 176 12.51 -8.89 -22.30
CA ARG A 176 12.09 -9.77 -23.40
C ARG A 176 13.15 -10.82 -23.76
N SER A 177 14.42 -10.51 -23.57
CA SER A 177 15.52 -11.47 -23.81
C SER A 177 15.57 -12.61 -22.80
N LEU A 178 14.92 -12.47 -21.62
CA LEU A 178 14.87 -13.51 -20.59
C LEU A 178 14.01 -14.71 -20.97
N SER A 179 13.13 -14.59 -21.96
CA SER A 179 12.40 -15.73 -22.53
C SER A 179 12.22 -15.60 -24.03
N ALA A 180 12.43 -16.69 -24.73
CA ALA A 180 12.25 -16.76 -26.19
C ALA A 180 10.74 -16.80 -26.56
N GLY A 181 10.43 -16.47 -27.82
CA GLY A 181 9.08 -16.60 -28.36
C GLY A 181 8.10 -15.48 -27.98
N GLN A 182 8.64 -14.33 -27.57
CA GLN A 182 7.82 -13.14 -27.31
C GLN A 182 7.13 -12.63 -28.59
N PRO A 183 5.84 -12.24 -28.54
CA PRO A 183 5.15 -11.71 -29.70
C PRO A 183 5.76 -10.38 -30.15
N THR A 184 5.75 -10.13 -31.47
CA THR A 184 6.23 -8.87 -32.04
C THR A 184 5.09 -7.89 -32.21
N ASP A 185 5.39 -6.60 -32.11
CA ASP A 185 4.45 -5.55 -32.43
C ASP A 185 4.25 -5.47 -33.95
N VAL A 186 3.04 -5.15 -34.36
CA VAL A 186 2.79 -4.69 -35.74
C VAL A 186 3.02 -3.18 -35.82
N GLU A 187 3.31 -2.68 -37.01
CA GLU A 187 3.62 -1.27 -37.21
C GLU A 187 2.56 -0.34 -36.62
N ALA A 188 1.27 -0.66 -36.80
CA ALA A 188 0.17 0.14 -36.27
C ALA A 188 0.20 0.25 -34.73
N GLU A 189 0.69 -0.77 -34.00
CA GLU A 189 0.83 -0.73 -32.53
C GLU A 189 1.95 0.24 -32.11
N LEU A 190 3.06 0.24 -32.84
CA LEU A 190 4.17 1.17 -32.60
C LEU A 190 3.79 2.61 -32.97
N GLN A 191 3.04 2.81 -34.04
CA GLN A 191 2.46 4.11 -34.38
C GLN A 191 1.46 4.59 -33.32
N GLY A 192 0.65 3.68 -32.79
CA GLY A 192 -0.24 3.96 -31.67
C GLY A 192 0.50 4.39 -30.41
N LEU A 193 1.64 3.73 -30.10
CA LEU A 193 2.53 4.13 -29.02
C LEU A 193 3.08 5.54 -29.22
N GLU A 194 3.58 5.83 -30.41
CA GLU A 194 4.08 7.15 -30.80
C GLU A 194 3.00 8.22 -30.65
N THR A 195 1.81 7.96 -31.19
CA THR A 195 0.69 8.92 -31.16
C THR A 195 0.25 9.21 -29.70
N THR A 196 0.25 8.18 -28.86
CA THR A 196 -0.22 8.30 -27.47
C THR A 196 0.77 9.07 -26.60
N TYR A 197 2.08 8.78 -26.72
CA TYR A 197 3.09 9.32 -25.81
C TYR A 197 4.00 10.37 -26.45
N GLN A 198 3.85 10.66 -27.75
CA GLN A 198 4.57 11.68 -28.51
C GLN A 198 6.10 11.61 -28.36
N LEU A 199 6.65 10.41 -28.40
CA LEU A 199 8.04 10.11 -28.08
C LEU A 199 9.03 10.76 -29.06
N SER A 200 8.62 10.97 -30.29
CA SER A 200 9.40 11.65 -31.33
C SER A 200 9.53 13.16 -31.12
N LYS A 201 8.69 13.75 -30.23
CA LYS A 201 8.80 15.19 -29.91
C LYS A 201 9.76 15.45 -28.77
N GLY A 202 10.24 14.42 -28.12
CA GLY A 202 10.93 14.53 -26.84
C GLY A 202 9.98 14.90 -25.70
N SER A 203 10.47 14.89 -24.49
CA SER A 203 9.69 15.28 -23.32
C SER A 203 10.54 15.98 -22.28
N ASN A 204 9.91 16.80 -21.46
CA ASN A 204 10.56 17.38 -20.30
C ASN A 204 10.21 16.53 -19.07
N ALA A 205 11.20 15.85 -18.51
CA ALA A 205 11.04 15.19 -17.22
C ALA A 205 11.11 16.26 -16.14
N SER A 206 10.04 16.38 -15.38
CA SER A 206 9.99 17.28 -14.23
C SER A 206 11.05 16.87 -13.18
N GLY A 207 11.68 17.87 -12.55
CA GLY A 207 12.56 17.61 -11.42
C GLY A 207 11.79 17.00 -10.24
N GLN A 208 12.46 16.16 -9.48
CA GLN A 208 11.93 15.59 -8.24
C GLN A 208 12.75 16.11 -7.08
N ILE A 209 12.07 16.66 -6.09
CA ILE A 209 12.71 17.15 -4.87
C ILE A 209 12.36 16.20 -3.73
N PRO A 210 13.36 15.64 -3.01
CA PRO A 210 13.09 14.83 -1.83
C PRO A 210 12.20 15.54 -0.83
N VAL A 211 11.24 14.85 -0.26
CA VAL A 211 10.28 15.44 0.69
C VAL A 211 11.00 16.08 1.88
N LYS A 212 12.04 15.40 2.40
CA LYS A 212 12.88 15.95 3.49
C LYS A 212 13.60 17.25 3.10
N LYS A 213 14.00 17.39 1.83
CA LYS A 213 14.63 18.62 1.33
C LYS A 213 13.61 19.72 1.10
N ALA A 214 12.42 19.36 0.57
CA ALA A 214 11.34 20.33 0.37
C ALA A 214 10.86 20.92 1.70
N ALA A 215 10.67 20.09 2.73
CA ALA A 215 10.26 20.53 4.07
C ALA A 215 11.23 21.58 4.66
N ARG A 216 12.55 21.40 4.50
CA ARG A 216 13.56 22.36 4.99
C ARG A 216 13.59 23.70 4.25
N ILE A 217 12.98 23.79 3.07
CA ILE A 217 12.92 25.05 2.29
C ILE A 217 11.72 25.91 2.74
N ILE A 218 10.72 25.26 3.34
CA ILE A 218 9.45 25.91 3.76
C ILE A 218 9.55 26.41 5.22
N GLU A 219 10.45 25.84 6.03
CA GLU A 219 10.80 26.34 7.37
C GLU A 219 11.71 27.57 7.29
#